data_bbb9269483e75024324219a3531e6311
#
_entry.id   bbb9269483e75024324219a3531e6311
#
_cell.length_a   1.000
_cell.length_b   1.000
_cell.length_c   1.000
_cell.angle_alpha   90.00
_cell.angle_beta   90.00
_cell.angle_gamma   90.00
#
_symmetry.space_group_name_H-M   'P 1'
#
loop_
_entity.id
_entity.type
_entity.pdbx_description
1 polymer ?
#
loop_
_entity_poly.entity_id
_entity_poly.type
_entity_poly.pdbx_seq_one_letter_code
_entity_poly.pdbx_strand_id
1 'polypeptide(L)'
;MTSEQRIIYITGRGGDANKGLGAYLKTINPHRIGLSVNSIFLSLPFEQQISTIHDLLHRFDGPNTRIIANSYGAYLLTSAFIDKPAIASQVLLLSPLLGLTSVEEEKFYSSPPNQRS
;
A
#
# COMPACT_ATOMS: atom_id res chain seq x y z
N MET A 1 -3.05 -22.49 -19.67
CA MET A 1 -2.17 -22.17 -18.64
C MET A 1 -2.76 -21.17 -17.68
N THR A 2 -2.61 -21.42 -16.44
CA THR A 2 -3.19 -20.56 -15.48
C THR A 2 -2.28 -19.41 -15.21
N SER A 3 -2.81 -18.24 -15.16
CA SER A 3 -2.03 -17.09 -14.78
C SER A 3 -1.83 -17.13 -13.30
N GLU A 4 -0.60 -16.92 -12.87
CA GLU A 4 -0.34 -16.80 -11.47
C GLU A 4 -0.86 -15.48 -10.98
N GLN A 5 -1.41 -15.47 -9.78
CA GLN A 5 -1.78 -14.23 -9.16
C GLN A 5 -0.55 -13.55 -8.63
N ARG A 6 -0.48 -12.25 -8.84
CA ARG A 6 0.63 -11.46 -8.33
C ARG A 6 0.13 -10.65 -7.17
N ILE A 7 0.95 -10.56 -6.15
CA ILE A 7 0.64 -9.71 -5.00
C ILE A 7 1.63 -8.57 -4.95
N ILE A 8 1.11 -7.35 -4.84
CA ILE A 8 1.92 -6.18 -4.58
C ILE A 8 1.58 -5.73 -3.16
N TYR A 9 2.59 -5.59 -2.32
CA TYR A 9 2.39 -5.16 -0.93
C TYR A 9 3.14 -3.87 -0.67
N ILE A 10 2.44 -2.86 -0.18
CA ILE A 10 3.02 -1.57 0.16
C ILE A 10 2.85 -1.38 1.65
N THR A 11 3.95 -1.19 2.37
CA THR A 11 3.91 -1.11 3.82
C THR A 11 3.39 0.24 4.31
N GLY A 12 3.09 0.31 5.58
CA GLY A 12 2.87 1.58 6.23
C GLY A 12 4.20 2.28 6.48
N ARG A 13 4.12 3.47 7.06
CA ARG A 13 5.28 4.31 7.33
C ARG A 13 6.25 3.58 8.26
N GLY A 14 7.48 3.53 7.87
CA GLY A 14 8.52 2.85 8.64
C GLY A 14 8.50 1.34 8.52
N GLY A 15 7.65 0.78 7.66
CA GLY A 15 7.52 -0.65 7.55
C GLY A 15 8.59 -1.31 6.71
N ASP A 16 8.69 -2.62 6.86
CA ASP A 16 9.63 -3.44 6.11
C ASP A 16 8.81 -4.52 5.42
N ALA A 17 8.85 -4.54 4.11
CA ALA A 17 8.05 -5.49 3.32
C ALA A 17 8.47 -6.94 3.54
N ASN A 18 9.60 -7.17 4.23
CA ASN A 18 10.07 -8.51 4.51
C ASN A 18 9.74 -8.96 5.93
N LYS A 19 8.93 -8.19 6.65
CA LYS A 19 8.56 -8.53 8.02
C LYS A 19 7.05 -8.49 8.18
N GLY A 20 6.55 -9.08 9.24
CA GLY A 20 5.13 -9.07 9.55
C GLY A 20 4.28 -9.57 8.42
N LEU A 21 3.30 -8.78 8.01
CA LEU A 21 2.39 -9.16 6.94
C LEU A 21 3.16 -9.45 5.65
N GLY A 22 4.19 -8.67 5.36
CA GLY A 22 4.99 -8.88 4.16
C GLY A 22 5.67 -10.23 4.15
N ALA A 23 6.19 -10.66 5.30
CA ALA A 23 6.81 -11.97 5.41
C ALA A 23 5.76 -13.05 5.21
N TYR A 24 4.59 -12.88 5.80
CA TYR A 24 3.51 -13.85 5.62
C TYR A 24 3.10 -13.95 4.16
N LEU A 25 2.94 -12.82 3.49
CA LEU A 25 2.55 -12.81 2.09
C LEU A 25 3.59 -13.51 1.22
N LYS A 26 4.86 -13.42 1.60
CA LYS A 26 5.90 -14.09 0.85
C LYS A 26 5.80 -15.60 0.97
N THR A 27 5.25 -16.10 2.08
CA THR A 27 5.08 -17.56 2.22
C THR A 27 4.00 -18.09 1.29
N ILE A 28 2.98 -17.29 1.00
CA ILE A 28 1.89 -17.75 0.13
C ILE A 28 2.12 -17.32 -1.32
N ASN A 29 3.00 -16.35 -1.55
CA ASN A 29 3.34 -15.93 -2.89
C ASN A 29 4.81 -15.51 -2.90
N PRO A 30 5.73 -16.47 -3.14
CA PRO A 30 7.17 -16.17 -3.07
C PRO A 30 7.63 -15.08 -4.01
N HIS A 31 6.88 -14.82 -5.06
CA HIS A 31 7.25 -13.80 -6.04
C HIS A 31 6.53 -12.48 -5.80
N ARG A 32 5.95 -12.30 -4.62
CA ARG A 32 5.26 -11.05 -4.33
C ARG A 32 6.22 -9.87 -4.45
N ILE A 33 5.66 -8.74 -4.86
CA ILE A 33 6.42 -7.51 -4.99
C ILE A 33 6.17 -6.71 -3.71
N GLY A 34 7.23 -6.29 -3.04
CA GLY A 34 7.09 -5.52 -1.81
C GLY A 34 7.73 -4.15 -1.92
N LEU A 35 7.05 -3.14 -1.44
CA LEU A 35 7.62 -1.80 -1.33
C LEU A 35 7.65 -1.42 0.13
N SER A 36 8.84 -1.22 0.67
CA SER A 36 9.01 -0.79 2.05
C SER A 36 9.00 0.73 2.11
N VAL A 37 8.00 1.29 2.79
CA VAL A 37 7.91 2.73 2.97
C VAL A 37 8.77 3.09 4.17
N ASN A 38 10.07 2.93 4.00
CA ASN A 38 11.06 3.13 5.06
C ASN A 38 11.57 4.57 5.05
N SER A 39 12.56 4.85 5.91
CA SER A 39 13.06 6.21 6.04
C SER A 39 13.67 6.74 4.76
N ILE A 40 14.28 5.89 3.97
CA ILE A 40 14.87 6.31 2.70
C ILE A 40 13.76 6.74 1.74
N PHE A 41 12.72 5.92 1.63
CA PHE A 41 11.60 6.24 0.77
C PHE A 41 10.90 7.52 1.25
N LEU A 42 10.73 7.64 2.56
CA LEU A 42 10.04 8.80 3.13
C LEU A 42 10.84 10.09 3.00
N SER A 43 12.14 9.99 2.74
CA SER A 43 12.96 11.18 2.53
C SER A 43 12.74 11.77 1.14
N LEU A 44 12.08 11.06 0.24
CA LEU A 44 11.79 11.57 -1.08
C LEU A 44 10.65 12.59 -1.02
N PRO A 45 10.65 13.61 -1.89
CA PRO A 45 9.49 14.48 -1.99
C PRO A 45 8.25 13.67 -2.32
N PHE A 46 7.10 14.16 -1.88
CA PHE A 46 5.84 13.43 -2.06
C PHE A 46 5.62 13.05 -3.52
N GLU A 47 5.91 13.96 -4.44
CA GLU A 47 5.71 13.67 -5.86
C GLU A 47 6.55 12.50 -6.33
N GLN A 48 7.75 12.35 -5.78
CA GLN A 48 8.60 11.23 -6.14
C GLN A 48 8.12 9.93 -5.49
N GLN A 49 7.53 10.04 -4.31
CA GLN A 49 6.92 8.88 -3.68
C GLN A 49 5.78 8.36 -4.57
N ILE A 50 4.94 9.27 -5.05
CA ILE A 50 3.84 8.89 -5.93
C ILE A 50 4.36 8.35 -7.25
N SER A 51 5.42 8.95 -7.79
CA SER A 51 6.02 8.46 -9.01
C SER A 51 6.53 7.03 -8.87
N THR A 52 7.09 6.71 -7.70
CA THR A 52 7.54 5.35 -7.42
C THR A 52 6.37 4.37 -7.44
N ILE A 53 5.24 4.77 -6.87
CA ILE A 53 4.05 3.93 -6.91
C ILE A 53 3.58 3.75 -8.35
N HIS A 54 3.57 4.81 -9.14
CA HIS A 54 3.18 4.70 -10.55
C HIS A 54 4.10 3.74 -11.31
N ASP A 55 5.41 3.80 -11.06
CA ASP A 55 6.35 2.91 -11.72
C ASP A 55 6.09 1.46 -11.32
N LEU A 56 5.80 1.24 -10.04
CA LEU A 56 5.50 -0.09 -9.55
C LEU A 56 4.25 -0.65 -10.23
N LEU A 57 3.21 0.17 -10.31
CA LEU A 57 1.97 -0.24 -10.95
C LEU A 57 2.19 -0.47 -12.44
N HIS A 58 2.94 0.43 -13.08
CA HIS A 58 3.20 0.29 -14.51
C HIS A 58 3.85 -1.07 -14.82
N ARG A 59 4.73 -1.52 -13.94
CA ARG A 59 5.45 -2.77 -14.19
C ARG A 59 4.64 -4.00 -13.84
N PHE A 60 3.86 -3.93 -12.78
CA PHE A 60 3.32 -5.16 -12.18
C PHE A 60 1.81 -5.22 -12.09
N ASP A 61 1.09 -4.12 -12.36
CA ASP A 61 -0.36 -4.15 -12.25
C ASP A 61 -0.97 -4.93 -13.39
N GLY A 62 -2.13 -5.50 -13.16
CA GLY A 62 -2.83 -6.27 -14.19
C GLY A 62 -4.06 -6.93 -13.61
N PRO A 63 -4.84 -7.60 -14.46
CA PRO A 63 -6.10 -8.22 -14.00
C PRO A 63 -5.91 -9.36 -13.03
N ASN A 64 -4.70 -9.96 -12.97
CA ASN A 64 -4.42 -11.01 -12.01
C ASN A 64 -3.60 -10.53 -10.83
N THR A 65 -3.56 -9.23 -10.61
CA THR A 65 -2.79 -8.63 -9.54
C THR A 65 -3.71 -8.28 -8.39
N ARG A 66 -3.23 -8.50 -7.18
CA ARG A 66 -3.89 -8.03 -5.97
C ARG A 66 -2.92 -7.08 -5.28
N ILE A 67 -3.42 -5.93 -4.88
CA ILE A 67 -2.59 -4.94 -4.21
C ILE A 67 -3.05 -4.81 -2.78
N ILE A 68 -2.11 -4.93 -1.85
CA ILE A 68 -2.39 -4.77 -0.44
C ILE A 68 -1.53 -3.61 0.03
N ALA A 69 -2.15 -2.58 0.57
CA ALA A 69 -1.44 -1.40 1.03
C ALA A 69 -1.88 -1.09 2.45
N ASN A 70 -0.92 -0.79 3.31
CA ASN A 70 -1.16 -0.59 4.72
C ASN A 70 -0.91 0.86 5.13
N SER A 71 -1.85 1.44 5.85
CA SER A 71 -1.68 2.75 6.48
C SER A 71 -1.22 3.83 5.50
N TYR A 72 -0.04 4.41 5.72
CA TYR A 72 0.47 5.44 4.82
C TYR A 72 0.66 4.92 3.40
N GLY A 73 1.02 3.64 3.26
CA GLY A 73 1.10 3.02 1.93
C GLY A 73 -0.25 3.03 1.22
N ALA A 74 -1.34 2.86 1.97
CA ALA A 74 -2.68 2.92 1.39
C ALA A 74 -2.99 4.35 0.94
N TYR A 75 -2.55 5.35 1.71
CA TYR A 75 -2.73 6.73 1.33
C TYR A 75 -1.98 7.05 0.03
N LEU A 76 -0.75 6.58 -0.07
CA LEU A 76 0.04 6.79 -1.27
C LEU A 76 -0.61 6.13 -2.48
N LEU A 77 -1.06 4.91 -2.31
CA LEU A 77 -1.69 4.18 -3.41
C LEU A 77 -2.96 4.88 -3.88
N THR A 78 -3.78 5.31 -2.93
CA THR A 78 -5.01 6.02 -3.26
C THR A 78 -4.71 7.32 -4.00
N SER A 79 -3.67 8.03 -3.56
CA SER A 79 -3.25 9.26 -4.23
C SER A 79 -2.79 8.98 -5.65
N ALA A 80 -2.08 7.88 -5.84
CA ALA A 80 -1.62 7.51 -7.18
C ALA A 80 -2.78 7.15 -8.10
N PHE A 81 -3.85 6.58 -7.56
CA PHE A 81 -5.01 6.20 -8.38
C PHE A 81 -5.78 7.41 -8.91
N ILE A 82 -5.60 8.57 -8.32
CA ILE A 82 -6.27 9.76 -8.82
C ILE A 82 -5.85 10.02 -10.26
N ASP A 83 -4.57 9.82 -10.55
CA ASP A 83 -4.08 10.01 -11.91
C ASP A 83 -4.28 8.79 -12.80
N LYS A 84 -4.03 7.62 -12.24
CA LYS A 84 -4.11 6.38 -13.00
C LYS A 84 -4.73 5.30 -12.16
N PRO A 85 -5.99 4.97 -12.41
CA PRO A 85 -6.66 3.91 -11.65
C PRO A 85 -5.98 2.56 -11.84
N ALA A 86 -6.11 1.71 -10.85
CA ALA A 86 -5.53 0.39 -10.90
C ALA A 86 -6.28 -0.51 -11.88
N ILE A 87 -5.54 -1.46 -12.45
CA ILE A 87 -6.11 -2.50 -13.28
C ILE A 87 -6.31 -3.76 -12.44
N ALA A 88 -5.71 -3.79 -11.25
CA ALA A 88 -5.72 -4.94 -10.38
C ALA A 88 -7.12 -5.49 -10.14
N SER A 89 -7.22 -6.80 -10.00
CA SER A 89 -8.49 -7.44 -9.73
C SER A 89 -9.00 -7.11 -8.34
N GLN A 90 -8.12 -6.85 -7.39
CA GLN A 90 -8.49 -6.50 -6.03
C GLN A 90 -7.48 -5.56 -5.43
N VAL A 91 -7.98 -4.61 -4.66
CA VAL A 91 -7.15 -3.69 -3.91
C VAL A 91 -7.66 -3.70 -2.47
N LEU A 92 -6.77 -4.03 -1.54
CA LEU A 92 -7.12 -4.06 -0.13
C LEU A 92 -6.35 -2.98 0.59
N LEU A 93 -7.07 -2.04 1.17
CA LEU A 93 -6.47 -0.93 1.91
C LEU A 93 -6.66 -1.19 3.40
N LEU A 94 -5.54 -1.28 4.12
CA LEU A 94 -5.57 -1.56 5.53
C LEU A 94 -5.27 -0.27 6.31
N SER A 95 -6.18 0.15 7.16
CA SER A 95 -6.02 1.34 7.99
C SER A 95 -5.51 2.56 7.22
N PRO A 96 -6.19 2.94 6.14
CA PRO A 96 -5.70 4.07 5.33
C PRO A 96 -5.77 5.37 6.09
N LEU A 97 -4.83 6.28 5.81
CA LEU A 97 -4.76 7.55 6.50
C LEU A 97 -5.78 8.58 6.03
N LEU A 98 -6.24 8.52 4.88
CA LEU A 98 -7.31 9.37 4.33
C LEU A 98 -7.23 10.86 4.71
N GLY A 99 -6.03 11.37 4.86
CA GLY A 99 -5.86 12.80 5.13
C GLY A 99 -5.88 13.21 6.58
N LEU A 100 -6.02 12.27 7.51
CA LEU A 100 -5.99 12.59 8.93
C LEU A 100 -4.57 12.72 9.43
N THR A 101 -4.38 13.50 10.48
CA THR A 101 -3.08 13.55 11.12
C THR A 101 -2.86 12.25 11.87
N SER A 102 -1.63 11.97 12.20
CA SER A 102 -1.33 10.75 12.93
C SER A 102 -2.06 10.66 14.24
N VAL A 103 -2.18 11.78 14.96
CA VAL A 103 -2.86 11.78 16.24
C VAL A 103 -4.34 11.55 16.05
N GLU A 104 -4.93 12.25 15.10
CA GLU A 104 -6.35 12.09 14.84
C GLU A 104 -6.65 10.69 14.34
N GLU A 105 -5.77 10.16 13.51
CA GLU A 105 -5.95 8.83 13.00
C GLU A 105 -5.89 7.80 14.11
N GLU A 106 -4.94 7.97 15.02
CA GLU A 106 -4.82 7.05 16.12
C GLU A 106 -6.06 7.07 16.98
N LYS A 107 -6.60 8.23 17.25
CA LYS A 107 -7.84 8.33 17.97
C LYS A 107 -8.97 7.68 17.20
N PHE A 108 -8.92 7.87 15.88
CA PHE A 108 -9.96 7.34 15.05
C PHE A 108 -9.99 5.82 15.10
N TYR A 109 -8.85 5.18 15.07
CA TYR A 109 -8.81 3.73 15.04
C TYR A 109 -8.85 3.08 16.41
N SER A 110 -8.57 3.84 17.45
CA SER A 110 -8.68 3.29 18.78
C SER A 110 -10.02 3.59 19.41
N SER A 111 -10.82 4.46 18.82
CA SER A 111 -12.15 4.78 19.28
C SER A 111 -13.16 4.21 18.33
N PRO A 112 -14.41 4.04 18.73
CA PRO A 112 -15.42 3.58 17.78
C PRO A 112 -15.48 4.53 16.59
N PRO A 113 -15.72 4.01 15.41
CA PRO A 113 -15.69 4.81 14.21
C PRO A 113 -16.59 6.03 14.24
N ASN A 114 -17.66 5.98 14.93
CA ASN A 114 -18.55 7.11 14.98
C ASN A 114 -18.01 8.24 15.77
N GLN A 115 -16.86 8.11 16.37
CA GLN A 115 -16.34 9.17 17.10
C GLN A 115 -15.50 10.03 16.33
N ARG A 116 -15.15 9.72 15.25
CA ARG A 116 -14.32 10.56 14.64
C ARG A 116 -14.97 10.84 13.52
N SER A 117 -15.07 11.19 13.30
CA SER A 117 -15.53 11.40 12.29
C SER A 117 -15.19 11.85 11.54
#